data_7461f9038a2d4843f2ce72ece54db803
#
_entry.id   7461f9038a2d4843f2ce72ece54db803
#
_cell.length_a   1.000
_cell.length_b   1.000
_cell.length_c   1.000
_cell.angle_alpha   90.00
_cell.angle_beta   90.00
_cell.angle_gamma   90.00
#
_symmetry.space_group_name_H-M   'P 1'
#
loop_
_entity.id
_entity.type
_entity.pdbx_description
1 polymer ?
#
loop_
_entity_poly.entity_id
_entity_poly.type
_entity_poly.pdbx_seq_one_letter_code
_entity_poly.pdbx_strand_id
1 'polypeptide(L)'
;MSAKDPINWMLSEAIETLARAERLHRQFLTLQPWSGTREPSWEPPIDVLETDREVLILVALPGVDPNEVVAVIDKGALVVSGHRVLPAELRNARILRLELPQGRFERRIPLPLGRYTITRFAANGCVGLRLAKSN
;
A
#
# COMPACT_ATOMS: atom_id res chain seq x y z
N MET A 1 -26.23 0.17 8.12
CA MET A 1 -25.62 0.23 8.01
C MET A 1 -25.26 1.12 8.07
N SER A 2 -25.34 1.54 8.43
CA SER A 2 -24.92 2.31 8.53
C SER A 2 -23.91 2.65 8.50
N ALA A 3 -23.62 1.88 8.89
CA ALA A 3 -22.36 1.92 8.76
C ALA A 3 -22.09 2.65 7.74
N LYS A 4 -22.95 2.85 7.25
CA LYS A 4 -22.75 3.36 6.19
C LYS A 4 -22.95 4.75 6.19
N ASP A 5 -22.85 5.41 7.25
CA ASP A 5 -22.73 6.83 7.26
C ASP A 5 -21.42 7.15 6.56
N PRO A 6 -21.44 7.72 5.37
CA PRO A 6 -20.19 7.99 4.65
C PRO A 6 -19.33 9.01 5.38
N ILE A 7 -19.95 9.90 6.15
CA ILE A 7 -19.18 10.91 6.88
C ILE A 7 -18.36 10.25 7.98
N ASN A 8 -18.96 9.33 8.70
CA ASN A 8 -18.23 8.63 9.75
C ASN A 8 -17.11 7.78 9.18
N TRP A 9 -17.38 7.13 8.06
CA TRP A 9 -16.35 6.32 7.42
C TRP A 9 -15.17 7.19 6.97
N MET A 10 -15.46 8.34 6.37
CA MET A 10 -14.40 9.22 5.92
C MET A 10 -13.60 9.79 7.08
N LEU A 11 -14.25 10.12 8.18
CA LEU A 11 -13.55 10.61 9.35
C LEU A 11 -12.63 9.55 9.93
N SER A 12 -13.10 8.31 10.00
CA SER A 12 -12.29 7.21 10.51
C SER A 12 -11.06 7.01 9.63
N GLU A 13 -11.24 7.05 8.33
CA GLU A 13 -10.13 6.92 7.40
C GLU A 13 -9.13 8.04 7.56
N ALA A 14 -9.61 9.25 7.70
CA ALA A 14 -8.74 10.40 7.86
C ALA A 14 -7.93 10.30 9.14
N ILE A 15 -8.55 9.90 10.23
CA ILE A 15 -7.88 9.75 11.50
C ILE A 15 -6.82 8.67 11.42
N GLU A 16 -7.14 7.55 10.81
CA GLU A 16 -6.16 6.49 10.63
C GLU A 16 -4.98 6.93 9.79
N THR A 17 -5.27 7.66 8.72
CA THR A 17 -4.22 8.15 7.85
C THR A 17 -3.30 9.12 8.58
N LEU A 18 -3.87 10.01 9.36
CA LEU A 18 -3.08 10.95 10.14
C LEU A 18 -2.24 10.23 11.18
N ALA A 19 -2.81 9.26 11.87
CA ALA A 19 -2.07 8.52 12.86
C ALA A 19 -0.91 7.76 12.23
N ARG A 20 -1.14 7.22 11.05
CA ARG A 20 -0.10 6.51 10.33
C ARG A 20 1.01 7.46 9.90
N ALA A 21 0.63 8.63 9.40
CA ALA A 21 1.61 9.63 8.98
C ALA A 21 2.41 10.14 10.18
N GLU A 22 1.77 10.32 11.31
CA GLU A 22 2.48 10.73 12.51
C GLU A 22 3.46 9.68 12.97
N ARG A 23 3.09 8.43 12.90
CA ARG A 23 4.00 7.35 13.26
C ARG A 23 5.20 7.30 12.35
N LEU A 24 4.98 7.48 11.06
CA LEU A 24 6.09 7.51 10.11
C LEU A 24 7.00 8.69 10.37
N HIS A 25 6.42 9.84 10.65
CA HIS A 25 7.19 11.04 10.92
C HIS A 25 8.02 10.87 12.19
N ARG A 26 7.43 10.33 13.22
CA ARG A 26 8.14 10.08 14.46
C ARG A 26 9.27 9.08 14.26
N GLN A 27 9.01 8.03 13.52
CA GLN A 27 10.04 7.06 13.18
C GLN A 27 11.20 7.74 12.49
N PHE A 28 10.89 8.61 11.56
CA PHE A 28 11.92 9.31 10.82
C PHE A 28 12.75 10.18 11.73
N LEU A 29 12.11 10.92 12.63
CA LEU A 29 12.80 11.82 13.53
C LEU A 29 13.61 11.10 14.58
N THR A 30 13.17 9.95 15.01
CA THR A 30 13.87 9.19 16.03
C THR A 30 14.83 8.18 15.47
N LEU A 31 14.91 8.09 14.17
CA LEU A 31 15.81 7.19 13.57
C LEU A 31 17.16 7.52 13.94
N GLN A 32 17.71 6.58 14.47
CA GLN A 32 19.03 6.69 14.81
C GLN A 32 19.85 6.37 13.64
N PRO A 33 21.06 6.65 13.66
CA PRO A 33 21.94 6.15 12.63
C PRO A 33 21.69 4.71 12.57
N TRP A 34 21.00 4.31 11.59
CA TRP A 34 20.59 3.04 11.46
C TRP A 34 21.61 2.14 11.20
N SER A 35 21.43 1.06 11.66
CA SER A 35 22.23 -0.03 11.31
C SER A 35 21.95 -0.45 9.96
N GLY A 36 21.21 0.28 9.33
CA GLY A 36 21.25 0.25 7.93
C GLY A 36 20.48 -0.76 7.17
N THR A 37 19.80 -1.61 7.78
CA THR A 37 19.25 -2.67 7.01
C THR A 37 17.82 -2.44 6.60
N ARG A 38 17.14 -1.46 7.18
CA ARG A 38 15.76 -1.22 6.83
C ARG A 38 15.53 0.22 6.54
N GLU A 39 14.99 0.50 5.37
CA GLU A 39 14.53 1.82 5.06
C GLU A 39 13.18 2.01 5.71
N PRO A 40 12.85 3.23 6.15
CA PRO A 40 11.50 3.54 6.56
C PRO A 40 10.57 3.27 5.39
N SER A 41 9.44 2.70 5.69
CA SER A 41 8.47 2.42 4.64
C SER A 41 7.08 2.82 5.12
N TRP A 42 6.23 3.12 4.17
CA TRP A 42 4.84 3.43 4.46
C TRP A 42 3.97 2.30 3.95
N GLU A 43 2.77 2.23 4.50
CA GLU A 43 1.85 1.17 4.15
C GLU A 43 0.67 1.73 3.38
N PRO A 44 0.52 1.38 2.11
CA PRO A 44 -0.63 1.85 1.35
C PRO A 44 -1.94 1.20 1.85
N PRO A 45 -3.04 1.92 1.80
CA PRO A 45 -4.33 1.33 2.12
C PRO A 45 -4.69 0.25 1.11
N ILE A 46 -5.41 -0.75 1.58
CA ILE A 46 -5.80 -1.87 0.74
C ILE A 46 -7.26 -2.24 0.95
N ASP A 47 -7.85 -2.85 -0.08
CA ASP A 47 -9.10 -3.57 0.03
C ASP A 47 -8.82 -5.03 -0.29
N VAL A 48 -9.39 -5.93 0.47
CA VAL A 48 -9.25 -7.37 0.23
C VAL A 48 -10.64 -7.97 0.12
N LEU A 49 -10.89 -8.61 -1.01
CA LEU A 49 -12.20 -9.20 -1.31
C LEU A 49 -11.99 -10.66 -1.69
N GLU A 50 -12.83 -11.51 -1.18
CA GLU A 50 -12.69 -12.93 -1.47
C GLU A 50 -13.95 -13.49 -2.10
N THR A 51 -13.77 -14.31 -3.13
CA THR A 51 -14.84 -15.11 -3.72
C THR A 51 -14.47 -16.56 -3.57
N ASP A 52 -15.33 -17.44 -4.07
CA ASP A 52 -15.01 -18.87 -4.02
C ASP A 52 -13.78 -19.22 -4.84
N ARG A 53 -13.45 -18.42 -5.82
CA ARG A 53 -12.38 -18.73 -6.79
C ARG A 53 -11.14 -17.90 -6.65
N GLU A 54 -11.23 -16.76 -6.01
CA GLU A 54 -10.09 -15.85 -6.01
C GLU A 54 -10.13 -14.89 -4.85
N VAL A 55 -8.98 -14.30 -4.57
CA VAL A 55 -8.87 -13.19 -3.66
C VAL A 55 -8.45 -11.99 -4.50
N LEU A 56 -9.16 -10.90 -4.36
CA LEU A 56 -8.85 -9.66 -5.07
C LEU A 56 -8.34 -8.64 -4.09
N ILE A 57 -7.21 -8.04 -4.40
CA ILE A 57 -6.62 -7.03 -3.54
C ILE A 57 -6.41 -5.77 -4.34
N LEU A 58 -6.92 -4.66 -3.82
CA LEU A 58 -6.67 -3.36 -4.40
C LEU A 58 -5.74 -2.60 -3.48
N VAL A 59 -4.65 -2.10 -4.03
CA VAL A 59 -3.66 -1.34 -3.27
C VAL A 59 -3.67 0.09 -3.78
N ALA A 60 -3.91 1.04 -2.91
CA ALA A 60 -4.00 2.44 -3.31
C ALA A 60 -2.59 2.99 -3.51
N LEU A 61 -2.20 3.09 -4.77
CA LEU A 61 -0.85 3.52 -5.14
C LEU A 61 -0.92 4.52 -6.30
N PRO A 62 -1.48 5.71 -6.06
CA PRO A 62 -1.57 6.69 -7.14
C PRO A 62 -0.17 7.08 -7.63
N GLY A 63 0.00 7.10 -8.93
CA GLY A 63 1.27 7.47 -9.51
C GLY A 63 2.31 6.38 -9.53
N VAL A 64 1.95 5.14 -9.19
CA VAL A 64 2.89 4.02 -9.25
C VAL A 64 2.51 3.12 -10.41
N ASP A 65 3.49 2.77 -11.22
CA ASP A 65 3.29 1.84 -12.33
C ASP A 65 3.07 0.43 -11.77
N PRO A 66 1.95 -0.22 -12.09
CA PRO A 66 1.70 -1.58 -11.60
C PRO A 66 2.83 -2.55 -11.90
N ASN A 67 3.55 -2.35 -12.99
CA ASN A 67 4.64 -3.24 -13.37
C ASN A 67 5.86 -3.10 -12.48
N GLU A 68 5.92 -2.04 -11.68
CA GLU A 68 7.04 -1.82 -10.79
C GLU A 68 6.74 -2.23 -9.36
N VAL A 69 5.56 -2.77 -9.13
CA VAL A 69 5.18 -3.24 -7.81
C VAL A 69 5.58 -4.70 -7.69
N VAL A 70 6.26 -5.03 -6.61
CA VAL A 70 6.65 -6.41 -6.34
C VAL A 70 5.59 -7.03 -5.43
N ALA A 71 5.09 -8.19 -5.84
CA ALA A 71 4.08 -8.90 -5.06
C ALA A 71 4.49 -10.36 -4.97
N VAL A 72 4.79 -10.81 -3.76
CA VAL A 72 5.21 -12.19 -3.55
C VAL A 72 4.45 -12.78 -2.36
N ILE A 73 4.27 -14.09 -2.37
CA ILE A 73 3.64 -14.79 -1.25
C ILE A 73 4.76 -15.36 -0.40
N ASP A 74 4.71 -15.02 0.89
CA ASP A 74 5.70 -15.46 1.85
C ASP A 74 5.02 -15.84 3.14
N LYS A 75 5.16 -17.06 3.55
CA LYS A 75 4.63 -17.55 4.83
C LYS A 75 3.16 -17.24 5.00
N GLY A 76 2.37 -17.53 3.99
CA GLY A 76 0.93 -17.36 4.08
C GLY A 76 0.43 -15.95 3.93
N ALA A 77 1.27 -15.02 3.52
CA ALA A 77 0.87 -13.65 3.31
C ALA A 77 1.38 -13.14 1.98
N LEU A 78 0.63 -12.22 1.42
CA LEU A 78 1.09 -11.50 0.23
C LEU A 78 1.88 -10.29 0.71
N VAL A 79 3.10 -10.14 0.22
CA VAL A 79 3.92 -8.98 0.54
C VAL A 79 4.01 -8.12 -0.71
N VAL A 80 3.52 -6.90 -0.59
CA VAL A 80 3.53 -5.93 -1.70
C VAL A 80 4.52 -4.85 -1.34
N SER A 81 5.43 -4.55 -2.26
CA SER A 81 6.44 -3.54 -1.98
C SER A 81 6.84 -2.81 -3.25
N GLY A 82 7.48 -1.69 -3.07
CA GLY A 82 7.95 -0.85 -4.16
C GLY A 82 8.32 0.53 -3.66
N HIS A 83 8.42 1.45 -4.60
CA HIS A 83 8.76 2.84 -4.29
C HIS A 83 7.83 3.78 -5.03
N ARG A 84 7.44 4.86 -4.38
CA ARG A 84 6.74 5.93 -5.05
C ARG A 84 7.70 7.12 -5.11
N VAL A 85 7.96 7.59 -6.33
CA VAL A 85 8.91 8.68 -6.52
C VAL A 85 8.25 9.81 -7.30
N LEU A 86 8.78 11.02 -7.14
CA LEU A 86 8.27 12.15 -7.88
C LEU A 86 8.59 11.98 -9.36
N PRO A 87 7.67 12.40 -10.24
CA PRO A 87 7.98 12.40 -11.68
C PRO A 87 9.23 13.22 -11.97
N ALA A 88 9.96 12.81 -12.98
CA ALA A 88 11.22 13.45 -13.31
C ALA A 88 11.08 14.95 -13.55
N GLU A 89 9.98 15.35 -14.19
CA GLU A 89 9.77 16.75 -14.52
C GLU A 89 9.49 17.60 -13.28
N LEU A 90 9.21 17.00 -12.16
CA LEU A 90 8.93 17.74 -10.93
C LEU A 90 10.09 17.75 -9.96
N ARG A 91 11.19 17.08 -10.29
CA ARG A 91 12.30 16.95 -9.33
C ARG A 91 13.02 18.25 -9.03
N ASN A 92 12.99 19.18 -9.96
CA ASN A 92 13.62 20.46 -9.76
C ASN A 92 12.64 21.54 -9.32
N ALA A 93 11.41 21.16 -9.07
CA ALA A 93 10.39 22.12 -8.67
C ALA A 93 10.52 22.42 -7.18
N ARG A 94 10.12 23.62 -6.80
CA ARG A 94 10.06 23.97 -5.39
C ARG A 94 8.80 23.31 -4.80
N ILE A 95 8.98 22.55 -3.75
CA ILE A 95 7.88 21.85 -3.13
C ILE A 95 7.12 22.79 -2.22
N LEU A 96 5.86 23.04 -2.52
CA LEU A 96 5.01 23.84 -1.66
C LEU A 96 4.20 22.97 -0.70
N ARG A 97 3.89 21.76 -1.12
CA ARG A 97 3.16 20.82 -0.29
C ARG A 97 3.39 19.42 -0.83
N LEU A 98 3.65 18.50 0.07
CA LEU A 98 3.89 17.11 -0.32
C LEU A 98 3.14 16.22 0.67
N GLU A 99 1.91 15.89 0.34
CA GLU A 99 1.07 15.10 1.24
C GLU A 99 0.99 13.64 0.85
N LEU A 100 1.20 13.33 -0.41
CA LEU A 100 1.19 11.94 -0.82
C LEU A 100 2.47 11.28 -0.36
N PRO A 101 2.37 10.09 0.22
CA PRO A 101 3.57 9.42 0.72
C PRO A 101 4.57 9.15 -0.39
N GLN A 102 5.83 9.30 -0.08
CA GLN A 102 6.92 9.11 -1.02
C GLN A 102 7.85 8.03 -0.50
N GLY A 103 8.61 7.45 -1.41
CA GLY A 103 9.64 6.51 -1.04
C GLY A 103 9.12 5.09 -0.97
N ARG A 104 9.83 4.28 -0.22
CA ARG A 104 9.55 2.86 -0.15
C ARG A 104 8.25 2.57 0.55
N PHE A 105 7.45 1.67 -0.01
CA PHE A 105 6.26 1.16 0.66
C PHE A 105 6.37 -0.35 0.77
N GLU A 106 5.68 -0.87 1.78
CA GLU A 106 5.58 -2.31 1.95
C GLU A 106 4.31 -2.61 2.74
N ARG A 107 3.58 -3.61 2.29
CA ARG A 107 2.38 -4.04 3.00
C ARG A 107 2.34 -5.56 3.01
N ARG A 108 2.14 -6.13 4.19
CA ARG A 108 2.00 -7.57 4.35
C ARG A 108 0.54 -7.88 4.60
N ILE A 109 -0.03 -8.74 3.78
CA ILE A 109 -1.45 -9.01 3.78
C ILE A 109 -1.66 -10.50 4.02
N PRO A 110 -2.14 -10.91 5.20
CA PRO A 110 -2.40 -12.32 5.44
C PRO A 110 -3.46 -12.84 4.47
N LEU A 111 -3.26 -14.04 3.98
CA LEU A 111 -4.17 -14.66 3.02
C LEU A 111 -4.84 -15.88 3.62
N PRO A 112 -6.06 -16.21 3.16
CA PRO A 112 -6.64 -17.51 3.52
C PRO A 112 -5.73 -18.63 3.09
N LEU A 113 -5.80 -19.73 3.80
CA LEU A 113 -4.95 -20.86 3.49
C LEU A 113 -5.19 -21.35 2.08
N GLY A 114 -4.11 -21.65 1.37
CA GLY A 114 -4.23 -22.13 0.00
C GLY A 114 -3.06 -21.74 -0.87
N ARG A 115 -3.17 -22.13 -2.12
CA ARG A 115 -2.20 -21.79 -3.15
C ARG A 115 -2.84 -20.84 -4.13
N TYR A 116 -2.04 -19.91 -4.64
CA TYR A 116 -2.57 -18.85 -5.49
C TYR A 116 -1.67 -18.60 -6.67
N THR A 117 -2.31 -18.21 -7.77
CA THR A 117 -1.60 -17.67 -8.94
C THR A 117 -1.91 -16.18 -8.98
N ILE A 118 -0.88 -15.36 -9.07
CA ILE A 118 -1.02 -13.91 -8.99
C ILE A 118 -0.98 -13.29 -10.37
N THR A 119 -1.98 -12.47 -10.68
CA THR A 119 -1.91 -11.59 -11.84
C THR A 119 -2.21 -10.17 -11.37
N ARG A 120 -1.69 -9.19 -12.07
CA ARG A 120 -1.87 -7.80 -11.69
C ARG A 120 -2.62 -7.03 -12.75
N PHE A 121 -3.30 -5.97 -12.34
CA PHE A 121 -4.01 -5.10 -13.26
C PHE A 121 -4.06 -3.70 -12.68
N ALA A 122 -4.34 -2.73 -13.53
CA ALA A 122 -4.50 -1.34 -13.09
C ALA A 122 -5.99 -1.08 -12.86
N ALA A 123 -6.31 -0.33 -11.82
CA ALA A 123 -7.70 -0.08 -11.48
C ALA A 123 -7.85 1.31 -10.85
N ASN A 124 -8.04 2.30 -11.69
CA ASN A 124 -8.40 3.66 -11.24
C ASN A 124 -7.53 4.19 -10.10
N GLY A 125 -6.22 4.23 -10.32
CA GLY A 125 -5.31 4.73 -9.31
C GLY A 125 -4.86 3.71 -8.29
N CYS A 126 -5.36 2.48 -8.43
CA CYS A 126 -4.94 1.37 -7.58
C CYS A 126 -4.17 0.36 -8.40
N VAL A 127 -3.36 -0.41 -7.73
CA VAL A 127 -2.77 -1.60 -8.32
C VAL A 127 -3.61 -2.77 -7.85
N GLY A 128 -4.17 -3.50 -8.78
CA GLY A 128 -5.00 -4.66 -8.47
C GLY A 128 -4.19 -5.93 -8.55
N LEU A 129 -4.44 -6.82 -7.61
CA LEU A 129 -3.81 -8.15 -7.60
C LEU A 129 -4.92 -9.18 -7.53
N ARG A 130 -4.95 -10.02 -8.53
CA ARG A 130 -5.91 -11.11 -8.59
C ARG A 130 -5.19 -12.39 -8.23
N LEU A 131 -5.61 -12.99 -7.14
CA LEU A 131 -4.99 -14.22 -6.65
C LEU A 131 -5.97 -15.35 -6.89
N ALA A 132 -5.77 -16.08 -7.97
CA ALA A 132 -6.64 -17.20 -8.32
C ALA A 132 -6.31 -18.38 -7.43
N LYS A 133 -7.32 -18.97 -6.83
CA LYS A 133 -7.15 -20.13 -5.95
C LYS A 133 -6.85 -21.36 -6.80
N SER A 134 -5.84 -22.10 -6.39
CA SER A 134 -5.50 -23.37 -7.05
C SER A 134 -6.00 -24.52 -6.21
N ASN A 135 -6.46 -25.53 -6.87
CA ASN A 135 -6.89 -26.73 -6.18
C ASN A 135 -5.73 -27.67 -5.92
#